data_2f666a02f20e39d562f9b9f84206b172
#
_entry.id   2f666a02f20e39d562f9b9f84206b172
#
_cell.length_a   1.000
_cell.length_b   1.000
_cell.length_c   1.000
_cell.angle_alpha   90.00
_cell.angle_beta   90.00
_cell.angle_gamma   90.00
#
_symmetry.space_group_name_H-M   'P 1'
#
loop_
_entity.id
_entity.type
_entity.pdbx_description
1 polymer ?
#
loop_
_entity_poly.entity_id
_entity_poly.type
_entity_poly.pdbx_seq_one_letter_code
_entity_poly.pdbx_strand_id
1 'polypeptide(L)'
;MAGYWRALLSTALFLIFISGSLLPKAFADSSGFETGRDIFYKHCKACHGDKGNGKTFAANVLNPPPKNFTSEKTKKELTEERMIHSVTKGRKGTAMMPWESNLTEQEIRSVIHYIRKELMKLEP
;
A
#
# COMPACT_ATOMS: atom_id res chain seq x y z
N MET A 1 -50.08 43.84 -15.25
CA MET A 1 -49.57 42.53 -15.53
C MET A 1 -48.05 42.57 -15.58
N ALA A 2 -47.38 42.72 -14.45
CA ALA A 2 -45.91 42.79 -14.38
C ALA A 2 -45.44 42.24 -13.01
N GLY A 3 -45.55 40.98 -12.79
CA GLY A 3 -45.22 40.43 -11.47
C GLY A 3 -44.76 38.97 -11.45
N TYR A 4 -44.84 38.23 -12.54
CA TYR A 4 -44.58 36.79 -12.52
C TYR A 4 -43.18 36.38 -13.07
N TRP A 5 -42.44 37.29 -13.64
CA TRP A 5 -41.12 36.94 -14.24
C TRP A 5 -39.96 37.04 -13.27
N ARG A 6 -40.14 37.58 -12.08
CA ARG A 6 -39.06 37.67 -11.07
C ARG A 6 -38.94 36.44 -10.18
N ALA A 7 -39.94 35.57 -10.15
CA ALA A 7 -39.93 34.36 -9.31
C ALA A 7 -39.31 33.13 -9.97
N LEU A 8 -39.12 33.10 -11.30
CA LEU A 8 -38.61 31.93 -12.02
C LEU A 8 -37.09 31.92 -12.19
N LEU A 9 -36.37 32.99 -11.86
CA LEU A 9 -34.91 33.06 -11.96
C LEU A 9 -34.18 32.67 -10.66
N SER A 10 -34.92 32.52 -9.55
CA SER A 10 -34.29 32.21 -8.25
C SER A 10 -34.19 30.72 -7.95
N THR A 11 -34.88 29.86 -8.70
CA THR A 11 -34.86 28.40 -8.43
C THR A 11 -33.84 27.64 -9.28
N ALA A 12 -33.27 28.28 -10.31
CA ALA A 12 -32.28 27.61 -11.18
C ALA A 12 -30.84 27.69 -10.67
N LEU A 13 -30.55 28.48 -9.63
CA LEU A 13 -29.18 28.70 -9.14
C LEU A 13 -28.80 27.81 -7.93
N PHE A 14 -29.72 26.98 -7.43
CA PHE A 14 -29.47 26.17 -6.22
C PHE A 14 -29.18 24.68 -6.47
N LEU A 15 -29.11 24.23 -7.72
CA LEU A 15 -28.90 22.84 -8.07
C LEU A 15 -27.48 22.50 -8.59
N ILE A 16 -26.54 23.46 -8.57
CA ILE A 16 -25.18 23.22 -9.15
C ILE A 16 -24.12 22.95 -8.08
N PHE A 17 -24.44 22.87 -6.80
CA PHE A 17 -23.45 22.70 -5.73
C PHE A 17 -23.41 21.31 -5.09
N ILE A 18 -23.99 20.27 -5.70
CA ILE A 18 -23.81 18.88 -5.23
C ILE A 18 -23.19 18.06 -6.35
N SER A 19 -22.13 18.56 -6.96
CA SER A 19 -21.16 17.72 -7.64
C SER A 19 -20.02 17.48 -6.67
N GLY A 20 -20.31 16.79 -5.58
CA GLY A 20 -19.28 16.17 -4.75
C GLY A 20 -18.40 15.32 -5.65
N SER A 21 -17.15 15.71 -5.79
CA SER A 21 -16.13 15.01 -6.56
C SER A 21 -16.03 13.57 -6.05
N LEU A 22 -16.80 12.66 -6.63
CA LEU A 22 -16.55 11.23 -6.59
C LEU A 22 -15.29 10.98 -7.45
N LEU A 23 -14.12 11.39 -6.93
CA LEU A 23 -12.86 10.90 -7.47
C LEU A 23 -12.88 9.38 -7.31
N PRO A 24 -12.75 8.61 -8.38
CA PRO A 24 -12.84 7.17 -8.28
C PRO A 24 -11.69 6.66 -7.42
N LYS A 25 -12.03 5.95 -6.33
CA LYS A 25 -11.11 5.30 -5.39
C LYS A 25 -10.05 4.43 -6.10
N ALA A 26 -10.33 4.00 -7.33
CA ALA A 26 -9.44 3.24 -8.19
C ALA A 26 -8.12 3.96 -8.56
N PHE A 27 -8.12 5.28 -8.71
CA PHE A 27 -6.89 6.03 -9.01
C PHE A 27 -5.94 6.11 -7.82
N ALA A 28 -6.48 6.20 -6.59
CA ALA A 28 -5.65 6.21 -5.38
C ALA A 28 -5.00 4.84 -5.14
N ASP A 29 -5.70 3.74 -5.42
CA ASP A 29 -5.19 2.38 -5.27
C ASP A 29 -4.05 2.07 -6.24
N SER A 30 -4.18 2.46 -7.52
CA SER A 30 -3.14 2.23 -8.52
C SER A 30 -1.85 3.00 -8.23
N SER A 31 -1.94 4.25 -7.78
CA SER A 31 -0.74 5.05 -7.45
C SER A 31 -0.01 4.50 -6.22
N GLY A 32 -0.74 4.05 -5.22
CA GLY A 32 -0.17 3.41 -4.03
C GLY A 32 0.51 2.08 -4.37
N PHE A 33 -0.08 1.29 -5.26
CA PHE A 33 0.49 0.03 -5.72
C PHE A 33 1.82 0.22 -6.46
N GLU A 34 1.90 1.14 -7.40
CA GLU A 34 3.13 1.46 -8.14
C GLU A 34 4.22 1.99 -7.21
N THR A 35 3.89 2.91 -6.30
CA THR A 35 4.79 3.38 -5.25
C THR A 35 5.32 2.22 -4.40
N GLY A 36 4.45 1.32 -3.98
CA GLY A 36 4.82 0.14 -3.18
C GLY A 36 5.74 -0.80 -3.93
N ARG A 37 5.50 -1.01 -5.22
CA ARG A 37 6.36 -1.79 -6.11
C ARG A 37 7.77 -1.18 -6.16
N ASP A 38 7.87 0.11 -6.42
CA ASP A 38 9.15 0.79 -6.58
C ASP A 38 9.97 0.76 -5.28
N ILE A 39 9.32 0.94 -4.13
CA ILE A 39 9.95 0.80 -2.81
C ILE A 39 10.45 -0.63 -2.60
N PHE A 40 9.64 -1.64 -2.94
CA PHE A 40 10.04 -3.04 -2.81
C PHE A 40 11.29 -3.35 -3.62
N TYR A 41 11.31 -2.95 -4.88
CA TYR A 41 12.45 -3.20 -5.76
C TYR A 41 13.70 -2.43 -5.35
N LYS A 42 13.55 -1.24 -4.79
CA LYS A 42 14.66 -0.40 -4.34
C LYS A 42 15.27 -0.90 -3.02
N HIS A 43 14.45 -1.33 -2.07
CA HIS A 43 14.86 -1.52 -0.68
C HIS A 43 14.71 -2.94 -0.14
N CYS A 44 13.82 -3.75 -0.69
CA CYS A 44 13.41 -5.01 -0.07
C CYS A 44 13.89 -6.26 -0.84
N LYS A 45 13.92 -6.18 -2.17
CA LYS A 45 14.17 -7.35 -3.01
C LYS A 45 15.55 -7.98 -2.81
N ALA A 46 16.56 -7.21 -2.38
CA ALA A 46 17.90 -7.74 -2.16
C ALA A 46 17.91 -8.93 -1.18
N CYS A 47 17.06 -8.88 -0.16
CA CYS A 47 16.89 -9.96 0.80
C CYS A 47 15.67 -10.83 0.50
N HIS A 48 14.52 -10.22 0.15
CA HIS A 48 13.26 -10.96 -0.04
C HIS A 48 13.11 -11.61 -1.43
N GLY A 49 13.95 -11.22 -2.40
CA GLY A 49 13.87 -11.67 -3.79
C GLY A 49 12.78 -10.93 -4.58
N ASP A 50 12.97 -10.80 -5.87
CA ASP A 50 12.02 -10.16 -6.79
C ASP A 50 10.66 -10.87 -6.86
N LYS A 51 10.64 -12.18 -6.57
CA LYS A 51 9.41 -12.99 -6.41
C LYS A 51 8.91 -13.09 -4.97
N GLY A 52 9.58 -12.43 -4.02
CA GLY A 52 9.23 -12.49 -2.61
C GLY A 52 9.44 -13.85 -1.93
N ASN A 53 10.23 -14.73 -2.52
CA ASN A 53 10.43 -16.10 -2.03
C ASN A 53 11.62 -16.25 -1.07
N GLY A 54 12.35 -15.16 -0.79
CA GLY A 54 13.53 -15.17 0.09
C GLY A 54 14.74 -15.93 -0.45
N LYS A 55 14.73 -16.32 -1.73
CA LYS A 55 15.84 -17.07 -2.36
C LYS A 55 16.80 -16.12 -3.07
N THR A 56 17.64 -15.45 -2.30
CA THR A 56 18.65 -14.52 -2.82
C THR A 56 20.02 -14.89 -2.30
N PHE A 57 21.07 -14.38 -2.95
CA PHE A 57 22.43 -14.56 -2.47
C PHE A 57 22.60 -13.99 -1.05
N ALA A 58 22.08 -12.79 -0.80
CA ALA A 58 22.11 -12.16 0.52
C ALA A 58 21.36 -12.99 1.58
N ALA A 59 20.23 -13.58 1.22
CA ALA A 59 19.44 -14.40 2.14
C ALA A 59 20.17 -15.68 2.61
N ASN A 60 21.08 -16.21 1.81
CA ASN A 60 21.80 -17.45 2.15
C ASN A 60 22.70 -17.33 3.38
N VAL A 61 23.11 -16.11 3.73
CA VAL A 61 23.99 -15.86 4.90
C VAL A 61 23.23 -15.27 6.09
N LEU A 62 21.91 -15.07 5.97
CA LEU A 62 21.08 -14.49 7.03
C LEU A 62 20.46 -15.58 7.90
N ASN A 63 20.54 -15.38 9.20
CA ASN A 63 19.91 -16.26 10.20
C ASN A 63 19.17 -15.40 11.26
N PRO A 64 17.83 -15.50 11.37
CA PRO A 64 16.95 -16.28 10.49
C PRO A 64 16.88 -15.71 9.06
N PRO A 65 16.55 -16.56 8.08
CA PRO A 65 16.40 -16.11 6.70
C PRO A 65 15.17 -15.20 6.53
N PRO A 66 15.15 -14.36 5.48
CA PRO A 66 13.99 -13.53 5.16
C PRO A 66 12.73 -14.37 4.95
N LYS A 67 11.57 -13.79 5.32
CA LYS A 67 10.28 -14.46 5.10
C LYS A 67 10.05 -14.73 3.61
N ASN A 68 9.61 -15.94 3.33
CA ASN A 68 9.10 -16.33 2.03
C ASN A 68 7.62 -15.97 1.95
N PHE A 69 7.29 -14.90 1.22
CA PHE A 69 5.92 -14.40 1.05
C PHE A 69 5.04 -15.32 0.21
N THR A 70 5.66 -16.22 -0.59
CA THR A 70 4.89 -17.13 -1.47
C THR A 70 4.44 -18.40 -0.77
N SER A 71 4.90 -18.67 0.46
CA SER A 71 4.51 -19.89 1.18
C SER A 71 3.14 -19.77 1.83
N GLU A 72 2.33 -20.81 1.77
CA GLU A 72 1.00 -20.86 2.40
C GLU A 72 1.05 -20.64 3.92
N LYS A 73 2.10 -21.13 4.57
CA LYS A 73 2.33 -20.87 6.00
C LYS A 73 2.45 -19.37 6.27
N THR A 74 3.31 -18.67 5.52
CA THR A 74 3.50 -17.23 5.69
C THR A 74 2.22 -16.45 5.40
N LYS A 75 1.48 -16.81 4.36
CA LYS A 75 0.21 -16.17 4.01
C LYS A 75 -0.81 -16.25 5.16
N LYS A 76 -0.88 -17.39 5.85
CA LYS A 76 -1.79 -17.59 6.99
C LYS A 76 -1.35 -16.87 8.27
N GLU A 77 -0.04 -16.80 8.52
CA GLU A 77 0.50 -16.31 9.79
C GLU A 77 0.84 -14.81 9.78
N LEU A 78 1.10 -14.23 8.62
CA LEU A 78 1.63 -12.88 8.48
C LEU A 78 0.50 -11.89 8.16
N THR A 79 -0.07 -11.30 9.21
CA THR A 79 -1.10 -10.27 9.06
C THR A 79 -0.52 -8.95 8.58
N GLU A 80 -1.37 -8.08 8.07
CA GLU A 80 -0.97 -6.74 7.59
C GLU A 80 -0.35 -5.92 8.71
N GLU A 81 -0.94 -5.93 9.91
CA GLU A 81 -0.44 -5.19 11.08
C GLU A 81 0.97 -5.66 11.48
N ARG A 82 1.22 -6.98 11.44
CA ARG A 82 2.56 -7.53 11.69
C ARG A 82 3.58 -7.11 10.63
N MET A 83 3.15 -6.99 9.38
CA MET A 83 4.01 -6.50 8.30
C MET A 83 4.33 -5.02 8.50
N ILE A 84 3.33 -4.17 8.76
CA ILE A 84 3.50 -2.75 9.07
C ILE A 84 4.48 -2.60 10.25
N HIS A 85 4.24 -3.27 11.36
CA HIS A 85 5.14 -3.22 12.51
C HIS A 85 6.57 -3.65 12.17
N SER A 86 6.73 -4.74 11.39
CA SER A 86 8.06 -5.26 11.02
C SER A 86 8.82 -4.31 10.11
N VAL A 87 8.16 -3.63 9.18
CA VAL A 87 8.82 -2.63 8.32
C VAL A 87 9.12 -1.36 9.12
N THR A 88 8.17 -0.88 9.93
CA THR A 88 8.35 0.33 10.73
C THR A 88 9.49 0.17 11.74
N LYS A 89 9.43 -0.87 12.58
CA LYS A 89 10.31 -1.06 13.75
C LYS A 89 11.45 -2.05 13.52
N GLY A 90 11.51 -2.69 12.36
CA GLY A 90 12.43 -3.78 12.12
C GLY A 90 12.09 -5.03 12.94
N ARG A 91 12.97 -6.00 12.94
CA ARG A 91 12.84 -7.23 13.72
C ARG A 91 14.11 -7.48 14.51
N LYS A 92 14.05 -7.25 15.82
CA LYS A 92 15.17 -7.44 16.73
C LYS A 92 15.77 -8.86 16.58
N GLY A 93 17.08 -8.94 16.53
CA GLY A 93 17.80 -10.21 16.37
C GLY A 93 17.80 -10.76 14.92
N THR A 94 17.43 -9.96 13.95
CA THR A 94 17.47 -10.31 12.52
C THR A 94 18.11 -9.18 11.71
N ALA A 95 18.37 -9.43 10.41
CA ALA A 95 18.86 -8.42 9.48
C ALA A 95 17.77 -7.44 9.02
N MET A 96 16.50 -7.64 9.39
CA MET A 96 15.40 -6.72 9.04
C MET A 96 15.47 -5.45 9.89
N MET A 97 16.03 -4.40 9.32
CA MET A 97 16.20 -3.09 9.97
C MET A 97 14.88 -2.29 9.97
N PRO A 98 14.74 -1.30 10.88
CA PRO A 98 13.59 -0.38 10.86
C PRO A 98 13.68 0.61 9.69
N TRP A 99 12.53 0.95 9.12
CA TRP A 99 12.44 1.84 7.97
C TRP A 99 11.71 3.16 8.26
N GLU A 100 11.21 3.38 9.47
CA GLU A 100 10.47 4.59 9.84
C GLU A 100 11.25 5.90 9.67
N SER A 101 12.58 5.84 9.66
CA SER A 101 13.43 7.02 9.40
C SER A 101 13.58 7.33 7.90
N ASN A 102 13.26 6.37 7.03
CA ASN A 102 13.51 6.44 5.59
C ASN A 102 12.23 6.43 4.75
N LEU A 103 11.15 5.90 5.30
CA LEU A 103 9.85 5.77 4.65
C LEU A 103 8.76 6.38 5.52
N THR A 104 7.87 7.13 4.89
CA THR A 104 6.65 7.61 5.54
C THR A 104 5.71 6.44 5.84
N GLU A 105 4.74 6.64 6.75
CA GLU A 105 3.73 5.64 7.06
C GLU A 105 2.94 5.22 5.80
N GLN A 106 2.64 6.16 4.92
CA GLN A 106 1.93 5.86 3.68
C GLN A 106 2.77 5.01 2.72
N GLU A 107 4.07 5.28 2.60
CA GLU A 107 4.99 4.47 1.80
C GLU A 107 5.13 3.05 2.37
N ILE A 108 5.19 2.92 3.70
CA ILE A 108 5.18 1.61 4.36
C ILE A 108 3.90 0.84 4.04
N ARG A 109 2.73 1.49 4.12
CA ARG A 109 1.46 0.86 3.73
C ARG A 109 1.43 0.48 2.26
N SER A 110 1.96 1.32 1.39
CA SER A 110 2.04 1.07 -0.05
C SER A 110 2.89 -0.16 -0.39
N VAL A 111 4.08 -0.29 0.21
CA VAL A 111 4.92 -1.48 -0.04
C VAL A 111 4.30 -2.75 0.52
N ILE A 112 3.61 -2.68 1.66
CA ILE A 112 2.90 -3.82 2.23
C ILE A 112 1.72 -4.22 1.35
N HIS A 113 0.95 -3.26 0.85
CA HIS A 113 -0.12 -3.51 -0.11
C HIS A 113 0.40 -4.24 -1.36
N TYR A 114 1.51 -3.77 -1.95
CA TYR A 114 2.17 -4.43 -3.07
C TYR A 114 2.57 -5.87 -2.73
N ILE A 115 3.24 -6.10 -1.59
CA ILE A 115 3.67 -7.44 -1.17
C ILE A 115 2.46 -8.37 -1.02
N ARG A 116 1.40 -7.92 -0.34
CA ARG A 116 0.21 -8.72 -0.09
C ARG A 116 -0.51 -9.08 -1.39
N LYS A 117 -0.74 -8.10 -2.24
CA LYS A 117 -1.47 -8.27 -3.50
C LYS A 117 -0.65 -9.05 -4.53
N GLU A 118 0.60 -8.63 -4.78
CA GLU A 118 1.39 -9.19 -5.88
C GLU A 118 2.18 -10.43 -5.50
N LEU A 119 2.85 -10.44 -4.34
CA LEU A 119 3.75 -11.54 -3.98
C LEU A 119 3.04 -12.64 -3.16
N MET A 120 2.15 -12.24 -2.26
CA MET A 120 1.36 -13.18 -1.47
C MET A 120 0.09 -13.63 -2.20
N LYS A 121 -0.37 -12.90 -3.24
CA LYS A 121 -1.62 -13.17 -3.96
C LYS A 121 -2.83 -13.21 -3.01
N LEU A 122 -2.86 -12.28 -2.05
CA LEU A 122 -3.99 -12.08 -1.15
C LEU A 122 -4.87 -10.96 -1.71
N GLU A 123 -6.17 -11.23 -1.80
CA GLU A 123 -7.15 -10.19 -2.11
C GLU A 123 -7.25 -9.17 -0.95
N PRO A 124 -7.57 -7.90 -1.26
CA PRO A 124 -7.72 -6.86 -0.24
C PRO A 124 -8.90 -7.14 0.69
#